data_94e8aa3f8a3556d5f4f52486528a23f0
#
_entry.id   94e8aa3f8a3556d5f4f52486528a23f0
#
_cell.length_a   1.000
_cell.length_b   1.000
_cell.length_c   1.000
_cell.angle_alpha   90.00
_cell.angle_beta   90.00
_cell.angle_gamma   90.00
#
_symmetry.space_group_name_H-M   'P 1'
#
loop_
_entity.id
_entity.type
_entity.pdbx_description
1 polymer ?
#
loop_
_entity_poly.entity_id
_entity_poly.type
_entity_poly.pdbx_seq_one_letter_code
_entity_poly.pdbx_strand_id
1 'polypeptide(L)'
;MVRLLCCIAAMMFCSVQAEDWPQFRGPNCSGVSTAQGPLPDKFSSTEHVKWVAKLGDGIGCPVIASGRVFTSAMVDEKTVGLYAFDAVSGEQLWMRSWPVGDVDEIHLTNSHAYTTPAADADRVYFYFTTLGMVSVDAKTGADVWQQTLPVPYFVFKWGAGMSPVLHDGVVYFVQDDDLHPAMYAFDSKTGTVLWKDDRNDMAVNYSHPVICHTDHGDEVVVAGTGLLVGYHPRTGERLWQARTLLRNIKTTPVCHDGVIYISLQSKGIASQWLASIDQAETGNSDNKITKDEVQAFFGKRPVPEAFYKKTFDRGDTNKDGDLEGEELDVAFLAPNNRAGASFSSETPADEFVMAVKGGGRGDVTATHLLWKHSTKHTDHIVSPLVVNNRMLLVKEGGIATCFDTAEGKSVFGPARINNAANYFASPVYGDGKIFIASENGSIVVLQDAPELKILAVNDMGDPVLGSPAIADGALFVRTRKQLLRIQ
;
A
#
# COMPACT_ATOMS: atom_id res chain seq x y z
N MET A 1 -45.85 49.84 -31.60
CA MET A 1 -45.44 49.23 -30.34
C MET A 1 -44.72 47.88 -30.59
N VAL A 2 -43.43 47.91 -30.72
CA VAL A 2 -42.64 46.72 -30.96
C VAL A 2 -42.04 46.31 -29.58
N ARG A 3 -42.41 45.12 -29.10
CA ARG A 3 -41.86 44.56 -27.84
C ARG A 3 -40.55 43.82 -28.15
N LEU A 4 -39.48 44.36 -27.67
CA LEU A 4 -38.13 43.73 -27.69
C LEU A 4 -38.10 42.65 -26.60
N LEU A 5 -38.04 41.37 -26.99
CA LEU A 5 -37.74 40.26 -26.05
C LEU A 5 -36.24 40.17 -25.90
N CYS A 6 -35.72 40.55 -24.73
CA CYS A 6 -34.34 40.23 -24.34
C CYS A 6 -34.30 38.77 -23.87
N CYS A 7 -33.73 37.87 -24.66
CA CYS A 7 -33.30 36.55 -24.20
C CYS A 7 -32.03 36.67 -23.42
N ILE A 8 -32.09 36.56 -22.09
CA ILE A 8 -30.92 36.36 -21.21
C ILE A 8 -30.53 34.90 -21.32
N ALA A 9 -29.46 34.62 -22.05
CA ALA A 9 -28.81 33.31 -22.04
C ALA A 9 -28.08 33.18 -20.72
N ALA A 10 -28.61 32.38 -19.77
CA ALA A 10 -27.89 31.96 -18.58
C ALA A 10 -26.78 31.00 -19.01
N MET A 11 -25.54 31.47 -19.05
CA MET A 11 -24.37 30.58 -19.11
C MET A 11 -24.30 29.82 -17.80
N MET A 12 -24.71 28.55 -17.81
CA MET A 12 -24.37 27.62 -16.76
C MET A 12 -22.86 27.40 -16.83
N PHE A 13 -22.12 28.08 -15.96
CA PHE A 13 -20.77 27.67 -15.66
C PHE A 13 -20.86 26.31 -14.93
N CYS A 14 -20.66 25.23 -15.67
CA CYS A 14 -20.36 23.94 -15.09
C CYS A 14 -19.00 24.12 -14.42
N SER A 15 -18.97 24.34 -13.10
CA SER A 15 -17.72 24.29 -12.35
C SER A 15 -17.22 22.86 -12.48
N VAL A 16 -16.19 22.65 -13.28
CA VAL A 16 -15.42 21.40 -13.25
C VAL A 16 -14.88 21.32 -11.81
N GLN A 17 -15.44 20.43 -11.03
CA GLN A 17 -14.95 20.18 -9.68
C GLN A 17 -13.55 19.59 -9.84
N ALA A 18 -12.57 20.19 -9.13
CA ALA A 18 -11.22 19.70 -9.11
C ALA A 18 -11.20 18.23 -8.69
N GLU A 19 -10.44 17.40 -9.38
CA GLU A 19 -10.32 16.00 -9.03
C GLU A 19 -9.46 15.85 -7.77
N ASP A 20 -9.97 15.17 -6.75
CA ASP A 20 -9.23 14.82 -5.56
C ASP A 20 -8.46 13.50 -5.77
N TRP A 21 -7.28 13.41 -5.13
CA TRP A 21 -6.48 12.20 -4.98
C TRP A 21 -6.33 11.90 -3.48
N PRO A 22 -7.39 11.41 -2.82
CA PRO A 22 -7.61 11.62 -1.39
C PRO A 22 -6.80 10.72 -0.47
N GLN A 23 -6.04 9.74 -0.99
CA GLN A 23 -5.33 8.74 -0.20
C GLN A 23 -4.27 8.03 -1.04
N PHE A 24 -3.61 7.01 -0.49
CA PHE A 24 -2.66 6.16 -1.21
C PHE A 24 -3.26 5.69 -2.52
N ARG A 25 -2.59 6.01 -3.64
CA ARG A 25 -3.05 5.71 -5.00
C ARG A 25 -4.44 6.27 -5.36
N GLY A 26 -4.83 7.39 -4.75
CA GLY A 26 -6.04 8.13 -5.11
C GLY A 26 -7.36 7.44 -4.76
N PRO A 27 -8.41 7.65 -5.56
CA PRO A 27 -9.71 7.08 -5.28
C PRO A 27 -9.66 5.56 -5.16
N ASN A 28 -10.11 5.06 -4.01
CA ASN A 28 -10.16 3.63 -3.68
C ASN A 28 -8.83 2.87 -3.88
N CYS A 29 -7.69 3.52 -3.67
CA CYS A 29 -6.36 2.95 -3.89
C CYS A 29 -6.16 2.37 -5.31
N SER A 30 -6.94 2.82 -6.30
CA SER A 30 -6.97 2.27 -7.66
C SER A 30 -5.74 2.62 -8.50
N GLY A 31 -5.10 3.75 -8.23
CA GLY A 31 -4.06 4.32 -9.08
C GLY A 31 -4.60 4.99 -10.35
N VAL A 32 -5.91 5.21 -10.45
CA VAL A 32 -6.56 5.72 -11.67
C VAL A 32 -7.11 7.12 -11.41
N SER A 33 -6.71 8.08 -12.25
CA SER A 33 -7.30 9.40 -12.36
C SER A 33 -8.30 9.42 -13.52
N THR A 34 -9.44 10.04 -13.29
CA THR A 34 -10.46 10.32 -14.30
C THR A 34 -10.41 11.77 -14.79
N ALA A 35 -9.49 12.59 -14.24
CA ALA A 35 -9.31 13.98 -14.61
C ALA A 35 -9.05 14.13 -16.10
N GLN A 36 -9.70 15.13 -16.67
CA GLN A 36 -9.46 15.53 -18.06
C GLN A 36 -8.33 16.56 -18.10
N GLY A 37 -7.41 16.41 -19.02
CA GLY A 37 -6.31 17.34 -19.25
C GLY A 37 -5.01 16.64 -19.62
N PRO A 38 -4.19 17.25 -20.48
CA PRO A 38 -2.98 16.63 -20.95
C PRO A 38 -1.94 16.54 -19.83
N LEU A 39 -1.39 15.34 -19.64
CA LEU A 39 -0.20 15.12 -18.83
C LEU A 39 1.04 15.07 -19.74
N PRO A 40 2.20 15.63 -19.33
CA PRO A 40 3.40 15.60 -20.17
C PRO A 40 3.97 14.18 -20.27
N ASP A 41 4.46 13.82 -21.46
CA ASP A 41 5.23 12.59 -21.66
C ASP A 41 6.68 12.77 -21.20
N LYS A 42 7.25 13.95 -21.53
CA LYS A 42 8.64 14.29 -21.22
C LYS A 42 8.67 15.38 -20.17
N PHE A 43 9.43 15.16 -19.11
CA PHE A 43 9.65 16.10 -18.01
C PHE A 43 10.93 15.69 -17.26
N SER A 44 11.35 16.53 -16.33
CA SER A 44 12.48 16.24 -15.43
C SER A 44 12.28 16.95 -14.09
N SER A 45 13.30 16.95 -13.24
CA SER A 45 13.30 17.76 -12.00
C SER A 45 13.28 19.28 -12.26
N THR A 46 13.43 19.73 -13.50
CA THR A 46 13.47 21.14 -13.90
C THR A 46 12.58 21.48 -15.09
N GLU A 47 12.24 20.49 -15.94
CA GLU A 47 11.41 20.69 -17.13
C GLU A 47 9.96 20.33 -16.81
N HIS A 48 9.00 21.16 -17.23
CA HIS A 48 7.56 21.05 -16.93
C HIS A 48 7.21 21.21 -15.45
N VAL A 49 8.15 21.59 -14.59
CA VAL A 49 7.92 21.82 -13.17
C VAL A 49 7.26 23.18 -12.96
N LYS A 50 6.11 23.19 -12.31
CA LYS A 50 5.40 24.42 -11.92
C LYS A 50 5.90 24.95 -10.59
N TRP A 51 6.15 24.08 -9.64
CA TRP A 51 6.75 24.42 -8.36
C TRP A 51 7.44 23.21 -7.71
N VAL A 52 8.33 23.50 -6.78
CA VAL A 52 9.05 22.52 -5.95
C VAL A 52 9.00 22.96 -4.51
N ALA A 53 8.59 22.07 -3.60
CA ALA A 53 8.74 22.24 -2.16
C ALA A 53 9.86 21.34 -1.64
N LYS A 54 10.81 21.91 -0.90
CA LYS A 54 11.86 21.15 -0.21
C LYS A 54 11.31 20.60 1.10
N LEU A 55 11.57 19.34 1.36
CA LEU A 55 11.09 18.62 2.53
C LEU A 55 12.24 17.84 3.18
N GLY A 56 12.01 17.36 4.39
CA GLY A 56 12.87 16.36 5.01
C GLY A 56 12.69 14.98 4.40
N ASP A 57 13.36 13.98 5.00
CA ASP A 57 13.26 12.59 4.56
C ASP A 57 11.82 12.08 4.67
N GLY A 58 11.35 11.42 3.61
CA GLY A 58 10.01 10.85 3.57
C GLY A 58 9.70 10.18 2.24
N ILE A 59 8.85 9.16 2.29
CA ILE A 59 8.43 8.38 1.12
C ILE A 59 6.90 8.22 1.02
N GLY A 60 6.15 8.82 1.94
CA GLY A 60 4.69 8.88 1.87
C GLY A 60 4.24 9.58 0.58
N CYS A 61 3.24 9.00 -0.11
CA CYS A 61 2.74 9.57 -1.35
C CYS A 61 2.04 10.92 -1.11
N PRO A 62 2.06 11.84 -2.08
CA PRO A 62 1.25 13.05 -2.01
C PRO A 62 -0.24 12.72 -2.14
N VAL A 63 -1.04 13.49 -1.44
CA VAL A 63 -2.51 13.40 -1.41
C VAL A 63 -3.09 14.76 -1.74
N ILE A 64 -4.10 14.80 -2.58
CA ILE A 64 -4.77 16.02 -2.99
C ILE A 64 -6.24 15.98 -2.57
N ALA A 65 -6.68 17.00 -1.83
CA ALA A 65 -8.08 17.19 -1.51
C ALA A 65 -8.42 18.69 -1.49
N SER A 66 -9.47 19.05 -2.20
CA SER A 66 -10.02 20.41 -2.27
C SER A 66 -8.95 21.47 -2.54
N GLY A 67 -8.10 21.23 -3.56
CA GLY A 67 -7.07 22.15 -4.02
C GLY A 67 -5.84 22.27 -3.10
N ARG A 68 -5.66 21.36 -2.14
CA ARG A 68 -4.50 21.27 -1.24
C ARG A 68 -3.75 19.96 -1.45
N VAL A 69 -2.44 20.03 -1.36
CA VAL A 69 -1.57 18.84 -1.38
C VAL A 69 -1.05 18.59 0.01
N PHE A 70 -1.21 17.36 0.48
CA PHE A 70 -0.72 16.92 1.79
C PHE A 70 0.35 15.86 1.63
N THR A 71 1.40 15.93 2.45
CA THR A 71 2.46 14.92 2.51
C THR A 71 3.16 14.98 3.86
N SER A 72 3.88 13.92 4.22
CA SER A 72 4.66 13.85 5.45
C SER A 72 6.17 13.88 5.17
N ALA A 73 6.92 14.30 6.17
CA ALA A 73 8.38 14.21 6.17
C ALA A 73 8.92 14.21 7.61
N MET A 74 10.09 13.63 7.83
CA MET A 74 10.85 13.87 9.06
C MET A 74 11.39 15.30 9.02
N VAL A 75 11.11 16.09 10.05
CA VAL A 75 11.67 17.44 10.23
C VAL A 75 13.11 17.32 10.71
N ASP A 76 13.32 16.41 11.65
CA ASP A 76 14.60 15.97 12.19
C ASP A 76 14.47 14.50 12.66
N GLU A 77 15.49 13.96 13.33
CA GLU A 77 15.50 12.55 13.78
C GLU A 77 14.40 12.21 14.79
N LYS A 78 13.83 13.20 15.49
CA LYS A 78 12.86 13.02 16.56
C LYS A 78 11.55 13.76 16.35
N THR A 79 11.34 14.30 15.16
CA THR A 79 10.16 15.10 14.85
C THR A 79 9.61 14.74 13.47
N VAL A 80 8.35 14.33 13.41
CA VAL A 80 7.63 14.15 12.14
C VAL A 80 6.77 15.37 11.84
N GLY A 81 6.71 15.76 10.57
CA GLY A 81 5.88 16.84 10.05
C GLY A 81 4.83 16.35 9.06
N LEU A 82 3.65 16.94 9.14
CA LEU A 82 2.61 16.86 8.12
C LEU A 82 2.47 18.26 7.52
N TYR A 83 2.50 18.34 6.21
CA TYR A 83 2.56 19.58 5.45
C TYR A 83 1.34 19.71 4.55
N ALA A 84 0.87 20.94 4.37
CA ALA A 84 -0.11 21.31 3.37
C ALA A 84 0.42 22.41 2.47
N PHE A 85 0.22 22.23 1.17
CA PHE A 85 0.55 23.21 0.14
C PHE A 85 -0.69 23.51 -0.70
N ASP A 86 -0.77 24.74 -1.20
CA ASP A 86 -1.72 25.03 -2.28
C ASP A 86 -1.33 24.25 -3.54
N ALA A 87 -2.27 23.51 -4.10
CA ALA A 87 -1.99 22.60 -5.20
C ALA A 87 -1.52 23.32 -6.47
N VAL A 88 -1.94 24.58 -6.69
CA VAL A 88 -1.61 25.35 -7.89
C VAL A 88 -0.32 26.13 -7.75
N SER A 89 -0.16 26.89 -6.67
CA SER A 89 0.98 27.77 -6.45
C SER A 89 2.18 27.11 -5.78
N GLY A 90 1.97 26.01 -5.02
CA GLY A 90 2.99 25.39 -4.18
C GLY A 90 3.29 26.17 -2.89
N GLU A 91 2.51 27.20 -2.58
CA GLU A 91 2.63 27.92 -1.31
C GLU A 91 2.35 26.99 -0.14
N GLN A 92 3.24 26.95 0.85
CA GLN A 92 3.02 26.21 2.08
C GLN A 92 1.94 26.89 2.91
N LEU A 93 0.78 26.26 3.02
CA LEU A 93 -0.38 26.77 3.77
C LEU A 93 -0.17 26.61 5.27
N TRP A 94 0.28 25.44 5.68
CA TRP A 94 0.62 25.13 7.07
C TRP A 94 1.57 23.94 7.17
N MET A 95 2.18 23.79 8.34
CA MET A 95 2.92 22.62 8.77
C MET A 95 2.55 22.32 10.21
N ARG A 96 2.19 21.09 10.48
CA ARG A 96 1.99 20.55 11.82
C ARG A 96 3.08 19.54 12.13
N SER A 97 3.69 19.59 13.31
CA SER A 97 4.74 18.66 13.71
C SER A 97 4.49 18.07 15.10
N TRP A 98 5.00 16.86 15.29
CA TRP A 98 4.93 16.15 16.56
C TRP A 98 6.28 15.56 16.91
N PRO A 99 6.68 15.61 18.20
CA PRO A 99 7.80 14.84 18.70
C PRO A 99 7.42 13.34 18.66
N VAL A 100 8.30 12.51 18.14
CA VAL A 100 8.04 11.08 17.97
C VAL A 100 8.83 10.19 18.92
N GLY A 101 9.72 10.78 19.72
CA GLY A 101 10.57 10.02 20.65
C GLY A 101 11.58 9.14 19.94
N ASP A 102 11.92 8.03 20.56
CA ASP A 102 12.81 7.04 19.98
C ASP A 102 12.01 6.12 19.05
N VAL A 103 12.44 6.05 17.80
CA VAL A 103 11.87 5.19 16.78
C VAL A 103 12.80 4.00 16.53
N ASP A 104 12.21 2.86 16.17
CA ASP A 104 12.97 1.65 15.84
C ASP A 104 13.86 1.89 14.61
N GLU A 105 15.02 1.21 14.59
CA GLU A 105 15.83 1.12 13.39
C GLU A 105 15.06 0.40 12.28
N ILE A 106 15.04 0.99 11.09
CA ILE A 106 14.37 0.45 9.89
C ILE A 106 15.37 0.28 8.75
N HIS A 107 14.98 -0.52 7.74
CA HIS A 107 15.80 -0.72 6.55
C HIS A 107 16.05 0.60 5.80
N LEU A 108 17.27 0.79 5.25
CA LEU A 108 17.71 2.03 4.62
C LEU A 108 16.85 2.51 3.45
N THR A 109 16.18 1.59 2.75
CA THR A 109 15.25 1.96 1.65
C THR A 109 13.95 2.57 2.18
N ASN A 110 13.57 2.32 3.44
CA ASN A 110 12.39 2.90 4.06
C ASN A 110 12.70 4.31 4.63
N SER A 111 11.69 4.97 5.15
CA SER A 111 11.73 6.21 5.92
C SER A 111 10.78 6.08 7.10
N HIS A 112 11.02 6.79 8.20
CA HIS A 112 10.02 6.86 9.27
C HIS A 112 8.77 7.62 8.85
N ALA A 113 8.88 8.57 7.90
CA ALA A 113 7.75 9.24 7.25
C ALA A 113 7.31 8.48 5.98
N TYR A 114 6.95 7.20 6.14
CA TYR A 114 6.46 6.34 5.05
C TYR A 114 4.95 6.45 4.81
N THR A 115 4.19 6.87 5.82
CA THR A 115 2.73 6.89 5.75
C THR A 115 2.24 7.92 4.76
N THR A 116 1.37 7.47 3.85
CA THR A 116 0.58 8.36 3.02
C THR A 116 -0.64 8.81 3.82
N PRO A 117 -0.91 10.11 3.99
CA PRO A 117 -2.13 10.54 4.65
C PRO A 117 -3.37 10.18 3.82
N ALA A 118 -4.54 10.22 4.45
CA ALA A 118 -5.82 10.30 3.75
C ALA A 118 -6.45 11.68 4.05
N ALA A 119 -7.20 12.25 3.12
CA ALA A 119 -7.79 13.57 3.30
C ALA A 119 -9.14 13.71 2.62
N ASP A 120 -9.99 14.56 3.19
CA ASP A 120 -11.17 15.12 2.56
C ASP A 120 -11.14 16.66 2.59
N ALA A 121 -12.23 17.32 2.26
CA ALA A 121 -12.30 18.79 2.26
C ALA A 121 -12.08 19.43 3.64
N ASP A 122 -12.36 18.70 4.71
CA ASP A 122 -12.38 19.18 6.07
C ASP A 122 -11.21 18.69 6.92
N ARG A 123 -10.70 17.47 6.66
CA ARG A 123 -9.72 16.81 7.53
C ARG A 123 -8.62 16.09 6.76
N VAL A 124 -7.47 15.95 7.44
CA VAL A 124 -6.38 15.05 7.05
C VAL A 124 -6.19 14.02 8.15
N TYR A 125 -6.04 12.76 7.77
CA TYR A 125 -5.81 11.62 8.66
C TYR A 125 -4.41 11.10 8.40
N PHE A 126 -3.61 11.02 9.46
CA PHE A 126 -2.21 10.66 9.37
C PHE A 126 -1.84 9.67 10.48
N TYR A 127 -1.13 8.63 10.12
CA TYR A 127 -0.61 7.65 11.07
C TYR A 127 0.91 7.80 11.22
N PHE A 128 1.37 7.68 12.44
CA PHE A 128 2.79 7.51 12.74
C PHE A 128 2.94 6.50 13.89
N THR A 129 3.98 5.65 13.82
CA THR A 129 4.14 4.47 14.70
C THR A 129 4.02 4.79 16.18
N THR A 130 4.61 5.87 16.66
CA THR A 130 4.60 6.26 18.08
C THR A 130 3.47 7.23 18.44
N LEU A 131 2.79 7.83 17.47
CA LEU A 131 1.66 8.72 17.69
C LEU A 131 0.30 8.01 17.64
N GLY A 132 0.24 6.91 16.88
CA GLY A 132 -1.03 6.31 16.48
C GLY A 132 -1.66 7.06 15.31
N MET A 133 -2.98 7.11 15.27
CA MET A 133 -3.77 7.81 14.24
C MET A 133 -4.12 9.22 14.72
N VAL A 134 -3.80 10.22 13.93
CA VAL A 134 -4.16 11.62 14.19
C VAL A 134 -5.03 12.18 13.08
N SER A 135 -5.93 13.09 13.44
CA SER A 135 -6.67 13.90 12.48
C SER A 135 -6.45 15.37 12.75
N VAL A 136 -6.20 16.11 11.68
CA VAL A 136 -6.07 17.56 11.73
C VAL A 136 -7.06 18.22 10.78
N ASP A 137 -7.41 19.47 11.04
CA ASP A 137 -8.22 20.31 10.15
C ASP A 137 -7.44 20.58 8.85
N ALA A 138 -8.04 20.30 7.71
CA ALA A 138 -7.38 20.36 6.41
C ALA A 138 -6.98 21.79 6.00
N LYS A 139 -7.63 22.83 6.56
CA LYS A 139 -7.37 24.23 6.21
C LYS A 139 -6.29 24.87 7.09
N THR A 140 -6.22 24.46 8.35
CA THR A 140 -5.40 25.12 9.36
C THR A 140 -4.29 24.26 9.95
N GLY A 141 -4.37 22.92 9.80
CA GLY A 141 -3.48 21.97 10.47
C GLY A 141 -3.73 21.83 11.98
N ALA A 142 -4.82 22.40 12.51
CA ALA A 142 -5.17 22.28 13.92
C ALA A 142 -5.58 20.86 14.27
N ASP A 143 -5.14 20.36 15.45
CA ASP A 143 -5.49 19.02 15.92
C ASP A 143 -7.01 18.91 16.11
N VAL A 144 -7.59 17.81 15.60
CA VAL A 144 -9.02 17.50 15.76
C VAL A 144 -9.19 16.34 16.73
N TRP A 145 -8.54 15.22 16.48
CA TRP A 145 -8.52 14.07 17.37
C TRP A 145 -7.25 13.23 17.20
N GLN A 146 -6.93 12.44 18.20
CA GLN A 146 -5.84 11.47 18.18
C GLN A 146 -6.28 10.18 18.85
N GLN A 147 -5.90 9.04 18.25
CA GLN A 147 -6.06 7.70 18.80
C GLN A 147 -4.71 7.03 18.94
N THR A 148 -4.32 6.76 20.17
CA THR A 148 -3.10 5.99 20.44
C THR A 148 -3.33 4.53 20.03
N LEU A 149 -2.41 3.98 19.27
CA LEU A 149 -2.38 2.57 18.84
C LEU A 149 -1.14 1.89 19.41
N PRO A 150 -1.16 0.55 19.55
CA PRO A 150 0.05 -0.17 19.90
C PRO A 150 1.18 0.16 18.92
N VAL A 151 2.39 0.38 19.42
CA VAL A 151 3.56 0.56 18.57
C VAL A 151 3.82 -0.74 17.83
N PRO A 152 3.86 -0.75 16.49
CA PRO A 152 4.04 -1.97 15.72
C PRO A 152 5.44 -2.53 15.87
N TYR A 153 5.56 -3.83 15.89
CA TYR A 153 6.84 -4.55 15.92
C TYR A 153 6.98 -5.41 14.68
N PHE A 154 7.99 -5.15 13.87
CA PHE A 154 8.38 -5.96 12.72
C PHE A 154 9.73 -6.59 12.99
N VAL A 155 9.76 -7.90 13.13
CA VAL A 155 10.97 -8.63 13.51
C VAL A 155 12.11 -8.39 12.53
N PHE A 156 11.85 -8.36 11.22
CA PHE A 156 12.86 -8.13 10.17
C PHE A 156 13.22 -6.65 9.93
N LYS A 157 12.84 -5.73 10.76
CA LYS A 157 13.19 -4.29 10.65
C LYS A 157 12.81 -3.62 9.32
N TRP A 158 11.88 -4.17 8.55
CA TRP A 158 11.44 -3.49 7.33
C TRP A 158 10.70 -2.18 7.62
N GLY A 159 10.26 -2.02 8.85
CA GLY A 159 9.39 -0.93 9.26
C GLY A 159 7.95 -1.18 8.85
N ALA A 160 7.08 -0.25 9.20
CA ALA A 160 5.70 -0.29 8.80
C ALA A 160 5.52 0.32 7.38
N GLY A 161 4.41 0.04 6.71
CA GLY A 161 4.11 0.51 5.36
C GLY A 161 2.62 0.80 5.16
N MET A 162 1.84 0.82 6.26
CA MET A 162 0.40 0.96 6.22
C MET A 162 0.01 2.44 6.21
N SER A 163 -1.11 2.74 5.55
CA SER A 163 -1.67 4.08 5.46
C SER A 163 -3.19 4.03 5.67
N PRO A 164 -3.81 5.09 6.22
CA PRO A 164 -5.26 5.18 6.36
C PRO A 164 -5.96 5.23 5.00
N VAL A 165 -7.17 4.67 4.96
CA VAL A 165 -8.07 4.71 3.82
C VAL A 165 -9.42 5.29 4.27
N LEU A 166 -9.88 6.30 3.57
CA LEU A 166 -11.14 6.99 3.87
C LEU A 166 -12.25 6.55 2.93
N HIS A 167 -13.38 6.11 3.50
CA HIS A 167 -14.59 5.84 2.73
C HIS A 167 -15.84 6.11 3.58
N ASP A 168 -16.78 6.85 3.04
CA ASP A 168 -18.10 7.12 3.61
C ASP A 168 -18.07 7.52 5.11
N GLY A 169 -17.17 8.47 5.45
CA GLY A 169 -17.02 8.99 6.81
C GLY A 169 -16.36 8.02 7.80
N VAL A 170 -15.73 6.96 7.32
CA VAL A 170 -14.96 6.00 8.13
C VAL A 170 -13.50 5.98 7.65
N VAL A 171 -12.58 6.03 8.61
CA VAL A 171 -11.14 5.83 8.36
C VAL A 171 -10.79 4.39 8.71
N TYR A 172 -10.43 3.60 7.72
CA TYR A 172 -9.95 2.23 7.89
C TYR A 172 -8.43 2.22 7.97
N PHE A 173 -7.91 1.40 8.87
CA PHE A 173 -6.47 1.25 9.05
C PHE A 173 -6.13 -0.18 9.43
N VAL A 174 -5.15 -0.76 8.74
CA VAL A 174 -4.64 -2.10 9.01
C VAL A 174 -3.26 -1.99 9.59
N GLN A 175 -3.05 -2.58 10.77
CA GLN A 175 -1.75 -2.73 11.41
C GLN A 175 -1.51 -4.22 11.60
N ASP A 176 -0.93 -4.88 10.60
CA ASP A 176 -0.64 -6.33 10.63
C ASP A 176 0.84 -6.58 10.97
N ASP A 177 1.27 -6.14 12.14
CA ASP A 177 2.62 -6.40 12.67
C ASP A 177 2.76 -7.77 13.33
N ASP A 178 3.96 -8.12 13.80
CA ASP A 178 4.21 -9.42 14.43
C ASP A 178 3.54 -9.58 15.81
N LEU A 179 3.25 -8.49 16.53
CA LEU A 179 2.74 -8.54 17.90
C LEU A 179 1.25 -8.17 18.05
N HIS A 180 0.78 -7.14 17.37
CA HIS A 180 -0.53 -6.54 17.60
C HIS A 180 -1.35 -6.42 16.31
N PRO A 181 -1.39 -7.48 15.46
CA PRO A 181 -2.06 -7.38 14.17
C PRO A 181 -3.56 -7.11 14.36
N ALA A 182 -4.02 -6.01 13.79
CA ALA A 182 -5.42 -5.61 13.88
C ALA A 182 -5.85 -4.73 12.70
N MET A 183 -7.13 -4.74 12.40
CA MET A 183 -7.80 -3.76 11.56
C MET A 183 -8.71 -2.88 12.42
N TYR A 184 -8.67 -1.59 12.17
CA TYR A 184 -9.47 -0.58 12.86
C TYR A 184 -10.34 0.16 11.88
N ALA A 185 -11.54 0.53 12.33
CA ALA A 185 -12.38 1.53 11.69
C ALA A 185 -12.68 2.65 12.68
N PHE A 186 -12.37 3.87 12.28
CA PHE A 186 -12.63 5.06 13.12
C PHE A 186 -13.70 5.91 12.46
N ASP A 187 -14.60 6.46 13.27
CA ASP A 187 -15.42 7.57 12.81
C ASP A 187 -14.52 8.75 12.43
N SER A 188 -14.63 9.21 11.20
CA SER A 188 -13.74 10.22 10.66
C SER A 188 -13.85 11.56 11.39
N LYS A 189 -15.01 11.88 11.98
CA LYS A 189 -15.26 13.16 12.65
C LYS A 189 -14.74 13.18 14.07
N THR A 190 -14.87 12.08 14.79
CA THR A 190 -14.61 12.00 16.24
C THR A 190 -13.38 11.18 16.61
N GLY A 191 -12.90 10.34 15.71
CA GLY A 191 -11.83 9.36 15.97
C GLY A 191 -12.29 8.17 16.81
N THR A 192 -13.59 8.07 17.14
CA THR A 192 -14.11 6.93 17.90
C THR A 192 -13.92 5.65 17.12
N VAL A 193 -13.39 4.62 17.78
CA VAL A 193 -13.30 3.28 17.19
C VAL A 193 -14.70 2.72 17.02
N LEU A 194 -15.15 2.55 15.79
CA LEU A 194 -16.44 1.95 15.45
C LEU A 194 -16.37 0.44 15.60
N TRP A 195 -15.28 -0.15 15.16
CA TRP A 195 -14.99 -1.56 15.33
C TRP A 195 -13.48 -1.84 15.20
N LYS A 196 -13.09 -2.97 15.73
CA LYS A 196 -11.73 -3.53 15.62
C LYS A 196 -11.84 -5.02 15.35
N ASP A 197 -11.01 -5.55 14.45
CA ASP A 197 -10.82 -6.98 14.22
C ASP A 197 -9.38 -7.34 14.57
N ASP A 198 -9.21 -8.31 15.49
CA ASP A 198 -7.89 -8.85 15.83
C ASP A 198 -7.47 -9.87 14.76
N ARG A 199 -6.39 -9.56 14.05
CA ARG A 199 -5.92 -10.31 12.89
C ARG A 199 -4.74 -11.23 13.20
N ASN A 200 -4.74 -11.85 14.37
CA ASN A 200 -3.68 -12.78 14.80
C ASN A 200 -3.46 -13.97 13.85
N ASP A 201 -4.46 -14.28 13.04
CA ASP A 201 -4.42 -15.28 11.98
C ASP A 201 -3.82 -14.78 10.66
N MET A 202 -3.49 -13.48 10.56
CA MET A 202 -3.04 -12.83 9.33
C MET A 202 -1.83 -11.89 9.56
N ALA A 203 -1.03 -12.14 10.57
CA ALA A 203 0.09 -11.28 10.93
C ALA A 203 1.12 -11.11 9.81
N VAL A 204 1.78 -9.96 9.82
CA VAL A 204 2.84 -9.49 8.92
C VAL A 204 2.38 -9.28 7.49
N ASN A 205 1.68 -8.16 7.30
CA ASN A 205 1.25 -7.66 6.00
C ASN A 205 1.41 -6.16 5.92
N TYR A 206 1.46 -5.66 4.68
CA TYR A 206 1.61 -4.24 4.37
C TYR A 206 0.51 -3.75 3.41
N SER A 207 -0.53 -4.57 3.21
CA SER A 207 -1.63 -4.29 2.30
C SER A 207 -2.58 -3.24 2.87
N HIS A 208 -3.08 -2.36 2.02
CA HIS A 208 -4.12 -1.38 2.37
C HIS A 208 -5.51 -1.99 2.14
N PRO A 209 -6.52 -1.56 2.89
CA PRO A 209 -7.90 -1.89 2.58
C PRO A 209 -8.34 -1.21 1.29
N VAL A 210 -9.24 -1.86 0.54
CA VAL A 210 -9.93 -1.29 -0.61
C VAL A 210 -11.43 -1.52 -0.49
N ILE A 211 -12.22 -0.67 -1.12
CA ILE A 211 -13.67 -0.84 -1.15
C ILE A 211 -14.06 -1.65 -2.38
N CYS A 212 -14.81 -2.70 -2.18
CA CYS A 212 -15.42 -3.47 -3.25
C CYS A 212 -16.91 -3.19 -3.29
N HIS A 213 -17.36 -2.55 -4.38
CA HIS A 213 -18.76 -2.33 -4.63
C HIS A 213 -19.38 -3.60 -5.21
N THR A 214 -20.35 -4.16 -4.53
CA THR A 214 -21.02 -5.41 -4.93
C THR A 214 -22.52 -5.21 -5.04
N ASP A 215 -23.23 -6.16 -5.65
CA ASP A 215 -24.70 -6.15 -5.72
C ASP A 215 -25.36 -6.20 -4.33
N HIS A 216 -24.60 -6.53 -3.28
CA HIS A 216 -25.06 -6.60 -1.89
C HIS A 216 -24.62 -5.40 -1.03
N GLY A 217 -24.03 -4.39 -1.64
CA GLY A 217 -23.47 -3.21 -0.99
C GLY A 217 -21.95 -3.20 -0.96
N ASP A 218 -21.39 -2.21 -0.29
CA ASP A 218 -19.96 -2.04 -0.17
C ASP A 218 -19.35 -3.05 0.82
N GLU A 219 -18.18 -3.52 0.49
CA GLU A 219 -17.34 -4.37 1.35
C GLU A 219 -15.96 -3.76 1.47
N VAL A 220 -15.36 -3.83 2.66
CA VAL A 220 -13.95 -3.48 2.84
C VAL A 220 -13.12 -4.74 2.65
N VAL A 221 -12.26 -4.76 1.65
CA VAL A 221 -11.46 -5.93 1.32
C VAL A 221 -10.00 -5.69 1.67
N VAL A 222 -9.41 -6.63 2.39
CA VAL A 222 -8.00 -6.59 2.81
C VAL A 222 -7.32 -7.91 2.49
N ALA A 223 -6.17 -7.82 1.86
CA ALA A 223 -5.28 -8.97 1.73
C ALA A 223 -4.46 -9.13 3.01
N GLY A 224 -4.42 -10.34 3.53
CA GLY A 224 -3.66 -10.72 4.71
C GLY A 224 -2.88 -12.01 4.49
N THR A 225 -2.08 -12.41 5.47
CA THR A 225 -1.36 -13.69 5.42
C THR A 225 -2.35 -14.84 5.21
N GLY A 226 -2.23 -15.52 4.10
CA GLY A 226 -3.04 -16.68 3.75
C GLY A 226 -4.49 -16.39 3.37
N LEU A 227 -4.97 -15.19 3.55
CA LEU A 227 -6.37 -14.83 3.37
C LEU A 227 -6.54 -13.50 2.62
N LEU A 228 -7.52 -13.47 1.74
CA LEU A 228 -8.18 -12.25 1.29
C LEU A 228 -9.52 -12.21 2.02
N VAL A 229 -9.82 -11.12 2.72
CA VAL A 229 -11.01 -11.03 3.58
C VAL A 229 -11.86 -9.84 3.21
N GLY A 230 -13.15 -10.07 3.05
CA GLY A 230 -14.18 -9.03 2.90
C GLY A 230 -14.90 -8.78 4.22
N TYR A 231 -15.00 -7.52 4.59
CA TYR A 231 -15.63 -7.05 5.84
C TYR A 231 -16.86 -6.20 5.54
N HIS A 232 -17.83 -6.26 6.43
CA HIS A 232 -18.92 -5.30 6.45
C HIS A 232 -18.38 -3.93 6.92
N PRO A 233 -18.54 -2.84 6.14
CA PRO A 233 -17.88 -1.56 6.42
C PRO A 233 -18.20 -0.96 7.80
N ARG A 234 -19.45 -1.10 8.25
CA ARG A 234 -19.93 -0.46 9.49
C ARG A 234 -19.78 -1.31 10.74
N THR A 235 -19.73 -2.65 10.60
CA THR A 235 -19.72 -3.54 11.77
C THR A 235 -18.41 -4.28 11.96
N GLY A 236 -17.55 -4.36 10.94
CA GLY A 236 -16.32 -5.14 10.98
C GLY A 236 -16.54 -6.66 10.93
N GLU A 237 -17.76 -7.12 10.67
CA GLU A 237 -18.06 -8.53 10.48
C GLU A 237 -17.27 -9.05 9.26
N ARG A 238 -16.53 -10.15 9.43
CA ARG A 238 -15.90 -10.87 8.31
C ARG A 238 -16.99 -11.58 7.51
N LEU A 239 -17.35 -11.02 6.35
CA LEU A 239 -18.40 -11.53 5.49
C LEU A 239 -17.98 -12.78 4.77
N TRP A 240 -16.75 -12.77 4.24
CA TRP A 240 -16.18 -13.87 3.50
C TRP A 240 -14.65 -13.87 3.58
N GLN A 241 -14.07 -14.99 3.24
CA GLN A 241 -12.63 -15.13 3.06
C GLN A 241 -12.32 -16.02 1.86
N ALA A 242 -11.22 -15.71 1.17
CA ALA A 242 -10.62 -16.57 0.15
C ALA A 242 -9.18 -16.89 0.55
N ARG A 243 -8.79 -18.16 0.43
CA ARG A 243 -7.44 -18.63 0.78
C ARG A 243 -6.46 -18.27 -0.31
N THR A 244 -5.42 -17.56 0.04
CA THR A 244 -4.38 -17.10 -0.90
C THR A 244 -3.06 -17.83 -0.73
N LEU A 245 -2.88 -18.55 0.36
CA LEU A 245 -1.70 -19.36 0.71
C LEU A 245 -0.39 -18.55 0.89
N LEU A 246 -0.46 -17.24 1.15
CA LEU A 246 0.72 -16.39 1.09
C LEU A 246 0.92 -15.55 2.34
N ARG A 247 2.16 -15.23 2.64
CA ARG A 247 2.57 -14.34 3.74
C ARG A 247 3.37 -13.14 3.21
N ASN A 248 3.53 -12.11 4.06
CA ASN A 248 4.22 -10.87 3.72
C ASN A 248 3.63 -10.19 2.49
N ILE A 249 2.32 -10.08 2.44
CA ILE A 249 1.67 -9.38 1.34
C ILE A 249 2.06 -7.91 1.40
N LYS A 250 2.72 -7.45 0.36
CA LYS A 250 3.22 -6.08 0.23
C LYS A 250 2.36 -5.26 -0.73
N THR A 251 1.56 -5.94 -1.53
CA THR A 251 0.71 -5.32 -2.55
C THR A 251 -0.70 -5.04 -2.03
N THR A 252 -1.25 -3.92 -2.45
CA THR A 252 -2.65 -3.58 -2.21
C THR A 252 -3.50 -4.16 -3.34
N PRO A 253 -4.63 -4.83 -3.05
CA PRO A 253 -5.57 -5.25 -4.07
C PRO A 253 -6.14 -4.06 -4.85
N VAL A 254 -6.68 -4.32 -6.03
CA VAL A 254 -7.48 -3.36 -6.77
C VAL A 254 -8.86 -3.94 -6.97
N CYS A 255 -9.90 -3.20 -6.58
CA CYS A 255 -11.28 -3.59 -6.89
C CYS A 255 -11.76 -2.82 -8.12
N HIS A 256 -12.28 -3.55 -9.10
CA HIS A 256 -12.88 -3.00 -10.32
C HIS A 256 -14.09 -3.85 -10.70
N ASP A 257 -15.26 -3.22 -10.85
CA ASP A 257 -16.52 -3.86 -11.20
C ASP A 257 -16.87 -5.08 -10.31
N GLY A 258 -16.68 -4.95 -8.99
CA GLY A 258 -16.98 -6.02 -8.02
C GLY A 258 -15.99 -7.19 -8.05
N VAL A 259 -14.90 -7.08 -8.79
CA VAL A 259 -13.82 -8.08 -8.85
C VAL A 259 -12.56 -7.51 -8.21
N ILE A 260 -11.94 -8.30 -7.37
CA ILE A 260 -10.71 -7.99 -6.67
C ILE A 260 -9.54 -8.64 -7.40
N TYR A 261 -8.63 -7.80 -7.89
CA TYR A 261 -7.40 -8.21 -8.56
C TYR A 261 -6.23 -8.07 -7.60
N ILE A 262 -5.43 -9.11 -7.48
CA ILE A 262 -4.30 -9.13 -6.56
C ILE A 262 -3.11 -9.86 -7.17
N SER A 263 -1.93 -9.34 -6.91
CA SER A 263 -0.67 -10.02 -7.18
C SER A 263 0.02 -10.35 -5.87
N LEU A 264 0.45 -11.57 -5.72
CA LEU A 264 0.98 -12.11 -4.49
C LEU A 264 2.30 -12.79 -4.76
N GLN A 265 3.21 -12.67 -3.82
CA GLN A 265 4.43 -13.44 -3.80
C GLN A 265 4.54 -14.21 -2.51
N SER A 266 4.84 -15.49 -2.59
CA SER A 266 5.22 -16.30 -1.44
C SER A 266 6.62 -16.87 -1.65
N LYS A 267 7.48 -16.64 -0.66
CA LYS A 267 8.57 -17.58 -0.37
C LYS A 267 8.09 -18.39 0.82
N GLY A 268 8.29 -19.71 0.79
CA GLY A 268 7.97 -20.55 1.93
C GLY A 268 8.62 -19.98 3.19
N ILE A 269 7.81 -19.66 4.18
CA ILE A 269 8.29 -18.88 5.33
C ILE A 269 9.20 -19.71 6.22
N ALA A 270 8.85 -20.97 6.45
CA ALA A 270 9.69 -21.89 7.22
C ALA A 270 11.10 -21.99 6.59
N SER A 271 11.18 -22.17 5.26
CA SER A 271 12.47 -22.23 4.57
C SER A 271 13.24 -20.91 4.62
N GLN A 272 12.54 -19.76 4.56
CA GLN A 272 13.16 -18.46 4.69
C GLN A 272 13.74 -18.23 6.10
N TRP A 273 13.00 -18.63 7.14
CA TRP A 273 13.47 -18.54 8.51
C TRP A 273 14.66 -19.47 8.76
N LEU A 274 14.62 -20.73 8.30
CA LEU A 274 15.77 -21.64 8.38
C LEU A 274 16.98 -21.06 7.66
N ALA A 275 16.83 -20.60 6.40
CA ALA A 275 17.92 -20.03 5.64
C ALA A 275 18.51 -18.77 6.29
N SER A 276 17.69 -17.95 6.93
CA SER A 276 18.12 -16.67 7.51
C SER A 276 18.68 -16.81 8.92
N ILE A 277 18.29 -17.83 9.69
CA ILE A 277 18.63 -17.97 11.11
C ILE A 277 19.51 -19.19 11.34
N ASP A 278 19.00 -20.39 11.09
CA ASP A 278 19.71 -21.65 11.35
C ASP A 278 20.89 -21.85 10.39
N GLN A 279 20.71 -21.61 9.08
CA GLN A 279 21.74 -21.80 8.06
C GLN A 279 22.66 -20.58 7.87
N ALA A 280 22.43 -19.49 8.62
CA ALA A 280 23.28 -18.32 8.62
C ALA A 280 24.52 -18.53 9.48
N GLU A 281 25.47 -17.58 9.41
CA GLU A 281 26.71 -17.60 10.21
C GLU A 281 26.44 -17.67 11.73
N THR A 282 25.29 -17.18 12.19
CA THR A 282 24.88 -17.18 13.60
C THR A 282 24.13 -18.43 14.03
N GLY A 283 23.76 -19.30 13.09
CA GLY A 283 23.09 -20.58 13.35
C GLY A 283 24.05 -21.76 13.36
N ASN A 284 23.52 -22.96 13.53
CA ASN A 284 24.30 -24.19 13.63
C ASN A 284 24.00 -25.19 12.48
N SER A 285 23.03 -24.90 11.60
CA SER A 285 22.62 -25.72 10.46
C SER A 285 22.07 -27.09 10.85
N ASP A 286 21.38 -27.21 11.98
CA ASP A 286 20.79 -28.47 12.44
C ASP A 286 19.31 -28.64 11.99
N ASN A 287 18.77 -27.71 11.21
CA ASN A 287 17.40 -27.62 10.73
C ASN A 287 16.36 -27.35 11.82
N LYS A 288 16.78 -26.75 12.92
CA LYS A 288 15.92 -26.24 13.98
C LYS A 288 16.09 -24.73 14.12
N ILE A 289 15.18 -24.10 14.82
CA ILE A 289 15.30 -22.70 15.22
C ILE A 289 15.08 -22.61 16.72
N THR A 290 16.10 -22.14 17.41
CA THR A 290 16.08 -21.86 18.85
C THR A 290 15.87 -20.37 19.12
N LYS A 291 15.42 -20.03 20.34
CA LYS A 291 15.33 -18.63 20.78
C LYS A 291 16.71 -17.94 20.77
N ASP A 292 17.76 -18.67 21.09
CA ASP A 292 19.13 -18.14 21.13
C ASP A 292 19.64 -17.81 19.73
N GLU A 293 19.35 -18.62 18.71
CA GLU A 293 19.68 -18.34 17.32
C GLU A 293 18.90 -17.14 16.78
N VAL A 294 17.60 -17.04 17.11
CA VAL A 294 16.80 -15.85 16.75
C VAL A 294 17.44 -14.61 17.37
N GLN A 295 17.81 -14.63 18.67
CA GLN A 295 18.45 -13.49 19.31
C GLN A 295 19.84 -13.19 18.72
N ALA A 296 20.63 -14.22 18.40
CA ALA A 296 21.95 -14.06 17.78
C ALA A 296 21.84 -13.41 16.39
N PHE A 297 20.86 -13.83 15.58
CA PHE A 297 20.58 -13.24 14.26
C PHE A 297 20.23 -11.75 14.36
N PHE A 298 19.40 -11.35 15.32
CA PHE A 298 19.04 -9.93 15.52
C PHE A 298 20.09 -9.13 16.30
N GLY A 299 21.13 -9.78 16.80
CA GLY A 299 22.28 -9.16 17.44
C GLY A 299 21.90 -8.34 18.68
N LYS A 300 22.25 -7.04 18.68
CA LYS A 300 21.99 -6.16 19.82
C LYS A 300 20.52 -5.71 19.95
N ARG A 301 19.71 -5.90 18.95
CA ARG A 301 18.28 -5.58 19.02
C ARG A 301 17.59 -6.66 19.85
N PRO A 302 17.03 -6.32 21.01
CA PRO A 302 16.33 -7.32 21.81
C PRO A 302 15.08 -7.78 21.07
N VAL A 303 14.88 -9.08 20.98
CA VAL A 303 13.63 -9.67 20.51
C VAL A 303 12.66 -9.71 21.69
N PRO A 304 11.48 -9.10 21.61
CA PRO A 304 10.55 -9.06 22.71
C PRO A 304 10.10 -10.46 23.16
N GLU A 305 10.00 -10.69 24.46
CA GLU A 305 9.47 -11.95 25.00
C GLU A 305 8.07 -12.28 24.44
N ALA A 306 7.27 -11.25 24.17
CA ALA A 306 5.96 -11.41 23.54
C ALA A 306 6.04 -12.04 22.14
N PHE A 307 7.10 -11.77 21.37
CA PHE A 307 7.33 -12.42 20.08
C PHE A 307 7.65 -13.91 20.26
N TYR A 308 8.57 -14.25 21.15
CA TYR A 308 8.88 -15.63 21.45
C TYR A 308 7.65 -16.38 21.92
N LYS A 309 6.94 -15.84 22.92
CA LYS A 309 5.71 -16.43 23.43
C LYS A 309 4.69 -16.67 22.31
N LYS A 310 4.42 -15.67 21.48
CA LYS A 310 3.44 -15.79 20.40
C LYS A 310 3.86 -16.79 19.31
N THR A 311 5.15 -16.85 18.98
CA THR A 311 5.67 -17.68 17.89
C THR A 311 5.95 -19.11 18.36
N PHE A 312 6.70 -19.28 19.46
CA PHE A 312 7.05 -20.59 19.98
C PHE A 312 5.87 -21.30 20.65
N ASP A 313 5.09 -20.63 21.53
CA ASP A 313 3.90 -21.27 22.14
C ASP A 313 2.92 -21.80 21.09
N ARG A 314 2.88 -21.17 19.89
CA ARG A 314 2.06 -21.63 18.79
C ARG A 314 2.68 -22.80 18.03
N GLY A 315 3.99 -22.78 17.79
CA GLY A 315 4.72 -23.71 16.93
C GLY A 315 5.25 -24.93 17.66
N ASP A 316 5.85 -24.73 18.82
CA ASP A 316 6.48 -25.77 19.65
C ASP A 316 5.41 -26.71 20.23
N THR A 317 5.07 -27.73 19.46
CA THR A 317 3.99 -28.67 19.81
C THR A 317 4.47 -29.78 20.72
N ASN A 318 5.75 -30.11 20.67
CA ASN A 318 6.38 -31.14 21.51
C ASN A 318 6.92 -30.57 22.85
N LYS A 319 6.98 -29.21 22.96
CA LYS A 319 7.42 -28.45 24.15
C LYS A 319 8.87 -28.68 24.51
N ASP A 320 9.75 -28.89 23.54
CA ASP A 320 11.19 -29.00 23.77
C ASP A 320 11.92 -27.63 23.74
N GLY A 321 11.24 -26.58 23.33
CA GLY A 321 11.75 -25.20 23.28
C GLY A 321 12.34 -24.79 21.96
N ASP A 322 12.38 -25.68 20.96
CA ASP A 322 12.90 -25.47 19.64
C ASP A 322 11.76 -25.52 18.61
N LEU A 323 12.01 -25.07 17.39
CA LEU A 323 11.08 -25.20 16.28
C LEU A 323 11.70 -26.00 15.16
N GLU A 324 11.13 -27.16 14.84
CA GLU A 324 11.62 -28.03 13.77
C GLU A 324 10.47 -28.59 12.89
N GLY A 325 10.78 -28.96 11.65
CA GLY A 325 9.84 -29.63 10.74
C GLY A 325 8.51 -28.89 10.62
N GLU A 326 7.40 -29.60 10.92
CA GLU A 326 6.04 -29.03 10.86
C GLU A 326 5.79 -27.90 11.86
N GLU A 327 6.55 -27.82 12.94
CA GLU A 327 6.45 -26.76 13.96
C GLU A 327 6.81 -25.40 13.38
N LEU A 328 7.80 -25.33 12.48
CA LEU A 328 8.16 -24.12 11.77
C LEU A 328 6.99 -23.59 10.93
N ASP A 329 6.25 -24.49 10.27
CA ASP A 329 5.08 -24.12 9.51
C ASP A 329 3.99 -23.54 10.42
N VAL A 330 3.79 -24.13 11.59
CA VAL A 330 2.82 -23.64 12.58
C VAL A 330 3.26 -22.32 13.19
N ALA A 331 4.54 -22.19 13.55
CA ALA A 331 5.08 -21.00 14.21
C ALA A 331 4.99 -19.76 13.32
N PHE A 332 5.32 -19.89 12.04
CA PHE A 332 5.48 -18.78 11.12
C PHE A 332 4.36 -18.65 10.09
N LEU A 333 3.46 -19.61 10.02
CA LEU A 333 2.27 -19.54 9.16
C LEU A 333 1.02 -19.35 9.99
N ALA A 334 0.13 -18.50 9.50
CA ALA A 334 -1.19 -18.42 10.09
C ALA A 334 -1.90 -19.78 9.95
N PRO A 335 -2.69 -20.21 10.95
CA PRO A 335 -3.42 -21.49 10.91
C PRO A 335 -4.26 -21.70 9.66
N ASN A 336 -4.69 -20.60 9.03
CA ASN A 336 -5.54 -20.61 7.83
C ASN A 336 -4.81 -21.03 6.54
N ASN A 337 -3.47 -21.06 6.55
CA ASN A 337 -2.68 -21.49 5.39
C ASN A 337 -2.61 -23.00 5.24
N ARG A 338 -3.14 -23.77 6.19
CA ARG A 338 -3.04 -25.23 6.25
C ARG A 338 -3.98 -26.00 5.34
N ALA A 339 -4.83 -25.37 4.57
CA ALA A 339 -5.74 -26.10 3.71
C ALA A 339 -5.03 -26.71 2.49
N GLY A 340 -4.25 -27.74 2.71
CA GLY A 340 -3.80 -28.68 1.69
C GLY A 340 -2.49 -28.35 0.97
N ALA A 341 -1.73 -27.34 1.40
CA ALA A 341 -0.36 -27.14 0.95
C ALA A 341 0.58 -27.22 2.15
N SER A 342 1.45 -28.18 2.16
CA SER A 342 2.63 -28.18 3.03
C SER A 342 3.54 -27.04 2.58
N PHE A 343 3.76 -26.06 3.45
CA PHE A 343 4.82 -25.05 3.25
C PHE A 343 6.14 -25.56 3.81
N SER A 344 6.40 -26.84 3.61
CA SER A 344 7.71 -27.40 3.95
C SER A 344 8.80 -26.61 3.22
N SER A 345 10.02 -26.70 3.72
CA SER A 345 11.22 -26.13 3.10
C SER A 345 11.39 -26.50 1.61
N GLU A 346 10.66 -27.48 1.14
CA GLU A 346 10.66 -27.99 -0.23
C GLU A 346 9.58 -27.36 -1.14
N THR A 347 8.64 -26.57 -0.59
CA THR A 347 7.60 -25.94 -1.43
C THR A 347 8.21 -24.77 -2.20
N PRO A 348 8.22 -24.78 -3.54
CA PRO A 348 8.72 -23.69 -4.33
C PRO A 348 7.96 -22.39 -3.99
N ALA A 349 8.66 -21.27 -4.02
CA ALA A 349 8.01 -19.97 -3.93
C ALA A 349 7.02 -19.83 -5.09
N ASP A 350 5.74 -19.74 -4.78
CA ASP A 350 4.68 -19.56 -5.75
C ASP A 350 4.32 -18.08 -5.84
N GLU A 351 4.42 -17.55 -7.04
CA GLU A 351 3.94 -16.20 -7.35
C GLU A 351 2.63 -16.31 -8.11
N PHE A 352 1.64 -15.53 -7.69
CA PHE A 352 0.33 -15.58 -8.31
C PHE A 352 -0.17 -14.19 -8.67
N VAL A 353 -0.89 -14.15 -9.78
CA VAL A 353 -1.90 -13.13 -10.06
C VAL A 353 -3.26 -13.81 -10.04
N MET A 354 -4.24 -13.18 -9.44
CA MET A 354 -5.58 -13.77 -9.34
C MET A 354 -6.67 -12.71 -9.35
N ALA A 355 -7.86 -13.14 -9.74
CA ALA A 355 -9.09 -12.38 -9.62
C ALA A 355 -10.10 -13.14 -8.76
N VAL A 356 -10.68 -12.44 -7.79
CA VAL A 356 -11.68 -12.97 -6.87
C VAL A 356 -12.93 -12.09 -6.93
N LYS A 357 -14.10 -12.67 -7.12
CA LYS A 357 -15.37 -11.93 -7.10
C LYS A 357 -15.74 -11.56 -5.66
N GLY A 358 -16.14 -10.32 -5.41
CA GLY A 358 -16.73 -9.88 -4.14
C GLY A 358 -18.16 -10.36 -3.93
N GLY A 359 -18.76 -10.01 -2.81
CA GLY A 359 -20.18 -10.29 -2.50
C GLY A 359 -20.47 -11.67 -1.93
N GLY A 360 -19.44 -12.42 -1.53
CA GLY A 360 -19.58 -13.77 -0.98
C GLY A 360 -19.99 -13.85 0.49
N ARG A 361 -20.11 -15.08 1.01
CA ARG A 361 -20.30 -15.37 2.44
C ARG A 361 -19.50 -16.62 2.84
N GLY A 362 -18.83 -16.55 3.99
CA GLY A 362 -18.00 -17.66 4.50
C GLY A 362 -16.74 -17.92 3.67
N ASP A 363 -16.32 -19.17 3.54
CA ASP A 363 -15.16 -19.52 2.71
C ASP A 363 -15.56 -19.59 1.24
N VAL A 364 -15.10 -18.61 0.47
CA VAL A 364 -15.42 -18.47 -0.96
C VAL A 364 -14.30 -18.94 -1.89
N THR A 365 -13.27 -19.57 -1.36
CA THR A 365 -12.07 -19.96 -2.12
C THR A 365 -12.40 -20.75 -3.38
N ALA A 366 -13.32 -21.70 -3.29
CA ALA A 366 -13.70 -22.54 -4.42
C ALA A 366 -14.77 -21.95 -5.35
N THR A 367 -15.50 -20.92 -4.88
CA THR A 367 -16.71 -20.43 -5.59
C THR A 367 -16.53 -19.06 -6.23
N HIS A 368 -15.61 -18.23 -5.70
CA HIS A 368 -15.42 -16.85 -6.16
C HIS A 368 -14.06 -16.60 -6.82
N LEU A 369 -13.16 -17.57 -6.82
CA LEU A 369 -11.94 -17.48 -7.62
C LEU A 369 -12.31 -17.59 -9.11
N LEU A 370 -12.15 -16.47 -9.83
CA LEU A 370 -12.45 -16.40 -11.25
C LEU A 370 -11.32 -17.01 -12.08
N TRP A 371 -10.10 -16.59 -11.78
CA TRP A 371 -8.88 -17.15 -12.39
C TRP A 371 -7.67 -16.92 -11.48
N LYS A 372 -6.64 -17.75 -11.69
CA LYS A 372 -5.36 -17.70 -10.99
C LYS A 372 -4.26 -18.19 -11.92
N HIS A 373 -3.19 -17.44 -12.04
CA HIS A 373 -2.02 -17.79 -12.84
C HIS A 373 -0.75 -17.67 -12.05
N SER A 374 0.13 -18.66 -12.17
CA SER A 374 1.52 -18.54 -11.70
C SER A 374 2.27 -17.57 -12.58
N THR A 375 3.03 -16.68 -11.96
CA THR A 375 3.97 -15.79 -12.65
C THR A 375 5.38 -16.19 -12.24
N LYS A 376 6.26 -16.43 -13.21
CA LYS A 376 7.67 -16.66 -12.88
C LYS A 376 8.30 -15.34 -12.48
N HIS A 377 9.01 -15.36 -11.37
CA HIS A 377 9.96 -14.37 -10.87
C HIS A 377 9.50 -13.27 -9.93
N THR A 378 10.26 -13.23 -8.87
CA THR A 378 10.85 -12.18 -8.05
C THR A 378 9.93 -11.25 -7.29
N ASP A 379 10.46 -10.86 -6.14
CA ASP A 379 9.88 -9.90 -5.22
C ASP A 379 9.20 -8.75 -5.95
N HIS A 380 7.92 -8.58 -5.71
CA HIS A 380 7.23 -7.37 -6.13
C HIS A 380 6.53 -6.74 -4.92
N ILE A 381 6.77 -5.46 -4.78
CA ILE A 381 6.15 -4.63 -3.76
C ILE A 381 5.05 -3.79 -4.40
N VAL A 382 5.14 -3.64 -5.69
CA VAL A 382 4.28 -2.80 -6.53
C VAL A 382 2.88 -3.38 -6.63
N SER A 383 1.88 -2.61 -6.24
CA SER A 383 0.47 -2.99 -6.41
C SER A 383 0.08 -2.98 -7.89
N PRO A 384 -0.80 -3.89 -8.33
CA PRO A 384 -1.26 -3.92 -9.72
C PRO A 384 -2.04 -2.65 -10.07
N LEU A 385 -2.06 -2.30 -11.35
CA LEU A 385 -2.92 -1.26 -11.89
C LEU A 385 -3.96 -1.92 -12.81
N VAL A 386 -5.24 -1.65 -12.56
CA VAL A 386 -6.34 -2.16 -13.39
C VAL A 386 -7.03 -0.98 -14.07
N VAL A 387 -7.00 -0.99 -15.40
CA VAL A 387 -7.62 0.05 -16.23
C VAL A 387 -7.97 -0.53 -17.61
N ASN A 388 -9.09 -0.12 -18.18
CA ASN A 388 -9.53 -0.50 -19.53
C ASN A 388 -9.47 -2.01 -19.80
N ASN A 389 -10.01 -2.81 -18.87
CA ASN A 389 -10.04 -4.28 -18.90
C ASN A 389 -8.64 -4.93 -18.95
N ARG A 390 -7.62 -4.23 -18.48
CA ARG A 390 -6.25 -4.73 -18.39
C ARG A 390 -5.68 -4.53 -16.99
N MET A 391 -4.92 -5.51 -16.54
CA MET A 391 -4.16 -5.48 -15.30
C MET A 391 -2.67 -5.43 -15.62
N LEU A 392 -2.01 -4.32 -15.30
CA LEU A 392 -0.58 -4.16 -15.41
C LEU A 392 0.11 -4.52 -14.09
N LEU A 393 1.10 -5.37 -14.16
CA LEU A 393 2.00 -5.70 -13.07
C LEU A 393 3.42 -5.30 -13.45
N VAL A 394 4.10 -4.59 -12.55
CA VAL A 394 5.53 -4.25 -12.67
C VAL A 394 6.28 -4.95 -11.55
N LYS A 395 7.32 -5.68 -11.89
CA LYS A 395 8.16 -6.41 -10.96
C LYS A 395 9.54 -5.76 -10.83
N GLU A 396 10.27 -6.22 -9.83
CA GLU A 396 11.67 -5.87 -9.64
C GLU A 396 12.47 -6.01 -10.94
N GLY A 397 13.43 -5.11 -11.14
CA GLY A 397 14.20 -5.03 -12.39
C GLY A 397 13.43 -4.38 -13.55
N GLY A 398 12.21 -3.82 -13.32
CA GLY A 398 11.41 -3.15 -14.34
C GLY A 398 10.82 -4.10 -15.38
N ILE A 399 10.37 -5.26 -14.95
CA ILE A 399 9.68 -6.22 -15.81
C ILE A 399 8.17 -6.02 -15.73
N ALA A 400 7.57 -5.56 -16.81
CA ALA A 400 6.13 -5.38 -16.94
C ALA A 400 5.46 -6.58 -17.60
N THR A 401 4.30 -6.96 -17.08
CA THR A 401 3.40 -7.92 -17.70
C THR A 401 1.98 -7.37 -17.61
N CYS A 402 1.26 -7.42 -18.70
CA CYS A 402 -0.14 -6.99 -18.77
C CYS A 402 -1.02 -8.21 -19.00
N PHE A 403 -2.09 -8.32 -18.24
CA PHE A 403 -3.08 -9.39 -18.32
C PHE A 403 -4.44 -8.81 -18.70
N ASP A 404 -5.26 -9.57 -19.45
CA ASP A 404 -6.68 -9.22 -19.55
C ASP A 404 -7.38 -9.52 -18.21
N THR A 405 -8.39 -8.73 -17.88
CA THR A 405 -9.11 -8.89 -16.59
C THR A 405 -10.13 -10.01 -16.59
N ALA A 406 -10.58 -10.47 -17.76
CA ALA A 406 -11.63 -11.48 -17.87
C ALA A 406 -11.12 -12.89 -17.58
N GLU A 407 -9.96 -13.25 -18.14
CA GLU A 407 -9.39 -14.60 -18.03
C GLU A 407 -7.98 -14.62 -17.43
N GLY A 408 -7.36 -13.44 -17.22
CA GLY A 408 -6.00 -13.30 -16.73
C GLY A 408 -4.95 -13.76 -17.73
N LYS A 409 -5.27 -13.84 -19.02
CA LYS A 409 -4.32 -14.17 -20.07
C LYS A 409 -3.36 -13.01 -20.30
N SER A 410 -2.11 -13.32 -20.62
CA SER A 410 -1.11 -12.29 -20.95
C SER A 410 -1.51 -11.56 -22.23
N VAL A 411 -1.63 -10.24 -22.15
CA VAL A 411 -1.81 -9.34 -23.30
C VAL A 411 -0.45 -8.99 -23.89
N PHE A 412 0.51 -8.63 -23.02
CA PHE A 412 1.93 -8.50 -23.39
C PHE A 412 2.84 -8.81 -22.20
N GLY A 413 4.11 -9.00 -22.50
CA GLY A 413 5.15 -9.27 -21.51
C GLY A 413 5.30 -10.77 -21.19
N PRO A 414 6.25 -11.12 -20.29
CA PRO A 414 7.10 -10.19 -19.54
C PRO A 414 8.06 -9.41 -20.42
N ALA A 415 8.16 -8.10 -20.22
CA ALA A 415 9.04 -7.22 -21.00
C ALA A 415 9.65 -6.13 -20.10
N ARG A 416 10.90 -5.75 -20.39
CA ARG A 416 11.61 -4.71 -19.64
C ARG A 416 11.19 -3.33 -20.10
N ILE A 417 10.81 -2.47 -19.15
CA ILE A 417 10.34 -1.10 -19.43
C ILE A 417 11.46 -0.05 -19.34
N ASN A 418 12.55 -0.34 -18.62
CA ASN A 418 13.72 0.54 -18.47
C ASN A 418 14.94 -0.28 -17.97
N ASN A 419 16.02 0.42 -17.60
CA ASN A 419 17.16 -0.19 -16.92
C ASN A 419 16.73 -0.97 -15.68
N ALA A 420 17.50 -1.98 -15.31
CA ALA A 420 17.25 -2.74 -14.11
C ALA A 420 17.36 -1.81 -12.89
N ALA A 421 16.23 -1.58 -12.21
CA ALA A 421 16.11 -0.81 -10.99
C ALA A 421 15.07 -1.48 -10.11
N ASN A 422 15.06 -1.15 -8.82
CA ASN A 422 13.97 -1.56 -7.94
C ASN A 422 12.78 -0.61 -8.11
N TYR A 423 11.60 -1.18 -8.08
CA TYR A 423 10.34 -0.46 -8.16
C TYR A 423 9.56 -0.68 -6.87
N PHE A 424 9.37 0.40 -6.11
CA PHE A 424 8.57 0.41 -4.89
C PHE A 424 7.26 1.19 -5.09
N ALA A 425 7.34 2.26 -5.89
CA ALA A 425 6.18 3.04 -6.28
C ALA A 425 5.26 2.23 -7.20
N SER A 426 3.97 2.24 -6.89
CA SER A 426 2.96 1.59 -7.73
C SER A 426 2.60 2.46 -8.93
N PRO A 427 2.29 1.87 -10.10
CA PRO A 427 1.91 2.61 -11.29
C PRO A 427 0.61 3.40 -11.08
N VAL A 428 0.53 4.56 -11.73
CA VAL A 428 -0.67 5.39 -11.76
C VAL A 428 -1.05 5.74 -13.19
N TYR A 429 -2.34 5.88 -13.44
CA TYR A 429 -2.92 6.13 -14.77
C TYR A 429 -3.63 7.47 -14.82
N GLY A 430 -3.45 8.20 -15.91
CA GLY A 430 -4.19 9.41 -16.29
C GLY A 430 -3.89 9.80 -17.73
N ASP A 431 -4.85 10.43 -18.41
CA ASP A 431 -4.69 10.92 -19.79
C ASP A 431 -4.23 9.84 -20.79
N GLY A 432 -4.71 8.59 -20.65
CA GLY A 432 -4.29 7.49 -21.53
C GLY A 432 -2.86 7.02 -21.33
N LYS A 433 -2.21 7.42 -20.23
CA LYS A 433 -0.80 7.15 -19.91
C LYS A 433 -0.65 6.49 -18.57
N ILE A 434 0.41 5.70 -18.42
CA ILE A 434 0.76 5.06 -17.16
C ILE A 434 2.14 5.56 -16.74
N PHE A 435 2.26 6.06 -15.51
CA PHE A 435 3.49 6.58 -14.92
C PHE A 435 4.00 5.60 -13.89
N ILE A 436 5.26 5.18 -14.02
CA ILE A 436 5.90 4.16 -13.19
C ILE A 436 7.22 4.70 -12.67
N ALA A 437 7.30 4.98 -11.38
CA ALA A 437 8.51 5.52 -10.75
C ALA A 437 9.38 4.41 -10.16
N SER A 438 10.69 4.64 -10.15
CA SER A 438 11.70 3.72 -9.63
C SER A 438 12.59 4.37 -8.57
N GLU A 439 13.25 3.54 -7.76
CA GLU A 439 14.12 4.02 -6.67
C GLU A 439 15.31 4.85 -7.15
N ASN A 440 15.74 4.68 -8.39
CA ASN A 440 16.83 5.48 -8.97
C ASN A 440 16.39 6.85 -9.50
N GLY A 441 15.11 7.23 -9.28
CA GLY A 441 14.55 8.52 -9.70
C GLY A 441 14.02 8.55 -11.13
N SER A 442 14.00 7.43 -11.87
CA SER A 442 13.41 7.40 -13.20
C SER A 442 11.88 7.24 -13.12
N ILE A 443 11.16 8.00 -13.95
CA ILE A 443 9.72 7.80 -14.18
C ILE A 443 9.53 7.41 -15.64
N VAL A 444 9.09 6.16 -15.85
CA VAL A 444 8.72 5.62 -17.17
C VAL A 444 7.30 6.00 -17.48
N VAL A 445 7.05 6.53 -18.66
CA VAL A 445 5.71 6.83 -19.17
C VAL A 445 5.38 5.84 -20.28
N LEU A 446 4.32 5.05 -20.05
CA LEU A 446 3.78 4.13 -21.04
C LEU A 446 2.48 4.70 -21.63
N GLN A 447 2.23 4.41 -22.88
CA GLN A 447 0.87 4.54 -23.42
C GLN A 447 0.02 3.36 -22.92
N ASP A 448 -1.21 3.64 -22.52
CA ASP A 448 -2.18 2.58 -22.25
C ASP A 448 -2.63 1.94 -23.58
N ALA A 449 -2.05 0.79 -23.89
CA ALA A 449 -2.23 0.07 -25.15
C ALA A 449 -2.19 -1.46 -24.92
N PRO A 450 -2.72 -2.27 -25.86
CA PRO A 450 -2.62 -3.72 -25.79
C PRO A 450 -1.20 -4.26 -26.05
N GLU A 451 -0.26 -3.38 -26.34
CA GLU A 451 1.16 -3.68 -26.55
C GLU A 451 2.02 -2.77 -25.69
N LEU A 452 3.24 -3.20 -25.35
CA LEU A 452 4.17 -2.37 -24.60
C LEU A 452 4.65 -1.20 -25.46
N LYS A 453 4.24 0.01 -25.11
CA LYS A 453 4.67 1.24 -25.79
C LYS A 453 5.20 2.25 -24.79
N ILE A 454 6.51 2.42 -24.77
CA ILE A 454 7.21 3.39 -23.93
C ILE A 454 7.21 4.75 -24.66
N LEU A 455 6.64 5.78 -24.04
CA LEU A 455 6.59 7.15 -24.56
C LEU A 455 7.85 7.94 -24.17
N ALA A 456 8.26 7.80 -22.91
CA ALA A 456 9.43 8.50 -22.37
C ALA A 456 9.98 7.78 -21.13
N VAL A 457 11.23 8.14 -20.79
CA VAL A 457 11.87 7.86 -19.51
C VAL A 457 12.40 9.18 -18.99
N ASN A 458 11.92 9.60 -17.84
CA ASN A 458 12.16 10.91 -17.24
C ASN A 458 13.03 10.75 -15.99
N ASP A 459 14.03 11.62 -15.81
CA ASP A 459 14.93 11.58 -14.67
C ASP A 459 14.57 12.72 -13.68
N MET A 460 14.25 12.35 -12.44
CA MET A 460 13.93 13.29 -11.37
C MET A 460 15.16 13.69 -10.54
N GLY A 461 16.33 13.09 -10.78
CA GLY A 461 17.59 13.41 -10.10
C GLY A 461 17.64 13.04 -8.61
N ASP A 462 16.59 12.43 -8.05
CA ASP A 462 16.48 11.99 -6.65
C ASP A 462 15.54 10.79 -6.56
N PRO A 463 15.77 9.81 -5.68
CA PRO A 463 14.95 8.61 -5.54
C PRO A 463 13.45 8.89 -5.41
N VAL A 464 12.62 8.13 -6.16
CA VAL A 464 11.16 8.19 -6.08
C VAL A 464 10.64 6.83 -5.59
N LEU A 465 10.26 6.75 -4.31
CA LEU A 465 9.74 5.54 -3.69
C LEU A 465 8.22 5.61 -3.46
N GLY A 466 7.68 6.81 -3.30
CA GLY A 466 6.25 7.04 -3.22
C GLY A 466 5.58 7.02 -4.60
N SER A 467 4.39 6.43 -4.69
CA SER A 467 3.60 6.48 -5.93
C SER A 467 3.21 7.93 -6.24
N PRO A 468 3.34 8.39 -7.49
CA PRO A 468 2.86 9.71 -7.88
C PRO A 468 1.36 9.86 -7.68
N ALA A 469 0.89 11.10 -7.57
CA ALA A 469 -0.52 11.44 -7.58
C ALA A 469 -0.87 12.23 -8.85
N ILE A 470 -2.10 12.06 -9.34
CA ILE A 470 -2.61 12.76 -10.53
C ILE A 470 -3.87 13.50 -10.14
N ALA A 471 -3.86 14.81 -10.28
CA ALA A 471 -5.03 15.65 -10.06
C ALA A 471 -4.97 16.90 -10.95
N ASP A 472 -6.10 17.37 -11.45
CA ASP A 472 -6.24 18.61 -12.21
C ASP A 472 -5.24 18.76 -13.38
N GLY A 473 -5.00 17.67 -14.12
CA GLY A 473 -4.07 17.67 -15.25
C GLY A 473 -2.61 17.89 -14.85
N ALA A 474 -2.24 17.58 -13.62
CA ALA A 474 -0.89 17.64 -13.12
C ALA A 474 -0.46 16.34 -12.44
N LEU A 475 0.82 16.02 -12.54
CA LEU A 475 1.47 14.95 -11.81
C LEU A 475 2.17 15.54 -10.58
N PHE A 476 1.90 14.97 -9.40
CA PHE A 476 2.58 15.32 -8.16
C PHE A 476 3.55 14.19 -7.81
N VAL A 477 4.82 14.51 -7.71
CA VAL A 477 5.89 13.55 -7.46
C VAL A 477 6.58 13.86 -6.14
N ARG A 478 6.60 12.87 -5.23
CA ARG A 478 7.38 12.91 -3.99
C ARG A 478 8.68 12.15 -4.21
N THR A 479 9.76 12.89 -4.36
CA THR A 479 11.12 12.33 -4.21
C THR A 479 11.46 12.23 -2.72
N ARG A 480 12.60 11.67 -2.35
CA ARG A 480 12.94 11.51 -0.94
C ARG A 480 13.02 12.85 -0.17
N LYS A 481 13.32 13.96 -0.86
CA LYS A 481 13.56 15.28 -0.24
C LYS A 481 12.72 16.41 -0.83
N GLN A 482 11.90 16.14 -1.81
CA GLN A 482 11.15 17.20 -2.51
C GLN A 482 9.75 16.71 -2.89
N LEU A 483 8.82 17.65 -2.97
CA LEU A 483 7.52 17.47 -3.61
C LEU A 483 7.48 18.40 -4.82
N LEU A 484 7.16 17.85 -5.99
CA LEU A 484 7.12 18.59 -7.25
C LEU A 484 5.72 18.48 -7.86
N ARG A 485 5.27 19.58 -8.48
CA ARG A 485 4.13 19.57 -9.41
C ARG A 485 4.65 19.71 -10.84
N ILE A 486 4.23 18.79 -11.69
CA ILE A 486 4.64 18.67 -13.10
C ILE A 486 3.40 18.81 -13.97
N GLN A 487 3.44 19.72 -14.96
CA GLN A 487 2.32 19.99 -15.86
C GLN A 487 2.77 20.64 -17.15
#